data_fdd926eef900c0d53cc6f1b55f5c3ff3
#
_entry.id   fdd926eef900c0d53cc6f1b55f5c3ff3
#
_cell.length_a   1.000
_cell.length_b   1.000
_cell.length_c   1.000
_cell.angle_alpha   90.00
_cell.angle_beta   90.00
_cell.angle_gamma   90.00
#
_symmetry.space_group_name_H-M   'P 1'
#
loop_
_entity.id
_entity.type
_entity.pdbx_description
1 polymer ?
#
loop_
_entity_poly.entity_id
_entity_poly.type
_entity_poly.pdbx_seq_one_letter_code
_entity_poly.pdbx_strand_id
1 'polypeptide(L)'
;MKRLAAAFIILTAFAGSLAAQTTPTPDAIAAAQELAAIMNDESITQIRTAITAQIWTNVERQLASRADAATLAEMRREFERSVADLTGDVMKNVPAVYARHFSAQELRDMIAFYKSPTGARSLKEMPAVLVDVSQEIAPRMQSMQTDLNARIDAIMRTHGYGK
;
A
#
# COMPACT_ATOMS: atom_id res chain seq x y z
N MET A 1 20.01 -42.12 55.34
CA MET A 1 20.79 -41.25 54.47
C MET A 1 20.09 -41.23 53.14
N LYS A 2 19.15 -40.32 52.97
CA LYS A 2 18.41 -40.12 51.69
C LYS A 2 18.58 -38.64 51.26
N ARG A 3 19.32 -38.42 50.19
CA ARG A 3 19.55 -37.08 49.62
C ARG A 3 18.39 -36.79 48.65
N LEU A 4 17.53 -35.85 49.02
CA LEU A 4 16.53 -35.27 48.14
C LEU A 4 17.20 -34.17 47.28
N ALA A 5 17.29 -34.41 45.97
CA ALA A 5 17.70 -33.41 45.01
C ALA A 5 16.48 -32.56 44.63
N ALA A 6 16.51 -31.29 44.98
CA ALA A 6 15.49 -30.31 44.55
C ALA A 6 15.81 -29.88 43.12
N ALA A 7 14.96 -30.25 42.20
CA ALA A 7 15.01 -29.75 40.81
C ALA A 7 14.43 -28.32 40.77
N PHE A 8 15.30 -27.34 40.50
CA PHE A 8 14.92 -25.95 40.33
C PHE A 8 14.46 -25.76 38.88
N ILE A 9 13.16 -25.72 38.65
CA ILE A 9 12.59 -25.41 37.36
C ILE A 9 12.69 -23.89 37.18
N ILE A 10 13.65 -23.43 36.36
CA ILE A 10 13.71 -22.05 35.89
C ILE A 10 12.65 -21.88 34.81
N LEU A 11 11.51 -21.36 35.20
CA LEU A 11 10.47 -20.89 34.27
C LEU A 11 10.92 -19.54 33.73
N THR A 12 11.66 -19.53 32.61
CA THR A 12 11.95 -18.31 31.86
C THR A 12 10.66 -17.80 31.24
N ALA A 13 10.04 -16.81 31.86
CA ALA A 13 8.94 -16.05 31.31
C ALA A 13 9.44 -15.36 30.05
N PHE A 14 9.08 -15.92 28.92
CA PHE A 14 9.19 -15.21 27.61
C PHE A 14 8.14 -14.10 27.64
N ALA A 15 8.48 -12.97 28.23
CA ALA A 15 7.71 -11.74 28.14
C ALA A 15 7.83 -11.26 26.71
N GLY A 16 6.99 -11.81 25.82
CA GLY A 16 6.74 -11.22 24.52
C GLY A 16 6.29 -9.79 24.76
N SER A 17 7.11 -8.82 24.38
CA SER A 17 6.72 -7.42 24.36
C SER A 17 5.48 -7.30 23.48
N LEU A 18 4.29 -7.28 24.11
CA LEU A 18 3.15 -6.62 23.48
C LEU A 18 3.66 -5.19 23.21
N ALA A 19 3.89 -4.87 21.95
CA ALA A 19 4.08 -3.50 21.54
C ALA A 19 2.79 -2.76 21.94
N ALA A 20 2.77 -2.23 23.15
CA ALA A 20 1.76 -1.29 23.57
C ALA A 20 1.77 -0.21 22.50
N GLN A 21 0.62 0.10 21.93
CA GLN A 21 0.45 1.24 21.03
C GLN A 21 0.80 2.49 21.84
N THR A 22 2.09 2.81 21.86
CA THR A 22 2.58 3.98 22.58
C THR A 22 2.07 5.21 21.87
N THR A 23 1.49 6.14 22.60
CA THR A 23 1.14 7.46 22.07
C THR A 23 2.40 8.03 21.40
N PRO A 24 2.34 8.43 20.12
CA PRO A 24 3.52 8.93 19.43
C PRO A 24 4.15 10.10 20.18
N THR A 25 5.46 10.09 20.35
CA THR A 25 6.15 11.23 20.95
C THR A 25 6.17 12.41 19.96
N PRO A 26 6.20 13.66 20.44
CA PRO A 26 6.33 14.82 19.56
C PRO A 26 7.54 14.72 18.62
N ASP A 27 8.64 14.16 19.10
CA ASP A 27 9.87 13.95 18.34
C ASP A 27 9.68 12.90 17.22
N ALA A 28 8.97 11.81 17.48
CA ALA A 28 8.60 10.83 16.45
C ALA A 28 7.67 11.43 15.39
N ILE A 29 6.70 12.26 15.81
CA ILE A 29 5.81 12.95 14.86
C ILE A 29 6.60 13.91 13.98
N ALA A 30 7.52 14.69 14.53
CA ALA A 30 8.38 15.62 13.78
C ALA A 30 9.24 14.86 12.75
N ALA A 31 9.91 13.78 13.17
CA ALA A 31 10.69 12.95 12.26
C ALA A 31 9.81 12.29 11.17
N ALA A 32 8.60 11.85 11.50
CA ALA A 32 7.67 11.29 10.53
C ALA A 32 7.17 12.34 9.51
N GLN A 33 6.99 13.59 9.93
CA GLN A 33 6.67 14.69 9.02
C GLN A 33 7.80 14.96 8.02
N GLU A 34 9.05 14.96 8.49
CA GLU A 34 10.22 15.11 7.61
C GLU A 34 10.31 13.94 6.61
N LEU A 35 10.12 12.71 7.07
CA LEU A 35 10.10 11.53 6.21
C LEU A 35 8.98 11.63 5.16
N ALA A 36 7.77 12.00 5.56
CA ALA A 36 6.65 12.17 4.65
C ALA A 36 6.91 13.23 3.58
N ALA A 37 7.60 14.33 3.94
CA ALA A 37 7.99 15.36 2.98
C ALA A 37 8.96 14.84 1.91
N ILE A 38 9.91 13.96 2.28
CA ILE A 38 10.84 13.33 1.35
C ILE A 38 10.11 12.35 0.42
N MET A 39 9.15 11.59 0.96
CA MET A 39 8.39 10.60 0.20
C MET A 39 7.31 11.22 -0.70
N ASN A 40 6.91 12.46 -0.45
CA ASN A 40 5.89 13.17 -1.23
C ASN A 40 6.49 13.87 -2.46
N ASP A 41 7.43 13.20 -3.12
CA ASP A 41 8.09 13.68 -4.33
C ASP A 41 7.14 13.71 -5.53
N GLU A 42 7.53 14.46 -6.56
CA GLU A 42 6.82 14.63 -7.84
C GLU A 42 6.41 13.28 -8.47
N SER A 43 7.23 12.25 -8.31
CA SER A 43 6.96 10.88 -8.78
C SER A 43 5.67 10.29 -8.21
N ILE A 44 5.39 10.48 -6.92
CA ILE A 44 4.15 9.99 -6.27
C ILE A 44 2.93 10.77 -6.80
N THR A 45 3.11 12.07 -7.05
CA THR A 45 2.08 12.91 -7.65
C THR A 45 1.74 12.46 -9.08
N GLN A 46 2.73 12.11 -9.88
CA GLN A 46 2.53 11.59 -11.23
C GLN A 46 1.79 10.26 -11.23
N ILE A 47 2.16 9.31 -10.35
CA ILE A 47 1.46 8.02 -10.22
C ILE A 47 0.00 8.23 -9.82
N ARG A 48 -0.25 9.07 -8.83
CA ARG A 48 -1.61 9.40 -8.40
C ARG A 48 -2.43 9.95 -9.55
N THR A 49 -1.88 10.90 -10.32
CA THR A 49 -2.53 11.50 -11.49
C THR A 49 -2.85 10.45 -12.55
N ALA A 50 -1.91 9.55 -12.85
CA ALA A 50 -2.11 8.47 -13.81
C ALA A 50 -3.21 7.49 -13.37
N ILE A 51 -3.21 7.08 -12.11
CA ILE A 51 -4.25 6.18 -11.55
C ILE A 51 -5.63 6.88 -11.59
N THR A 52 -5.69 8.15 -11.19
CA THR A 52 -6.94 8.94 -11.23
C THR A 52 -7.49 9.05 -12.65
N ALA A 53 -6.63 9.32 -13.64
CA ALA A 53 -7.02 9.37 -15.05
C ALA A 53 -7.51 8.01 -15.56
N GLN A 54 -6.86 6.92 -15.17
CA GLN A 54 -7.28 5.56 -15.54
C GLN A 54 -8.65 5.20 -14.96
N ILE A 55 -8.90 5.53 -13.70
CA ILE A 55 -10.21 5.31 -13.05
C ILE A 55 -11.27 6.14 -13.78
N TRP A 56 -10.98 7.42 -14.06
CA TRP A 56 -11.91 8.28 -14.78
C TRP A 56 -12.27 7.72 -16.16
N THR A 57 -11.30 7.24 -16.93
CA THR A 57 -11.55 6.63 -18.25
C THR A 57 -12.57 5.49 -18.19
N ASN A 58 -12.56 4.70 -17.12
CA ASN A 58 -13.55 3.63 -16.93
C ASN A 58 -14.93 4.19 -16.57
N VAL A 59 -14.99 5.20 -15.71
CA VAL A 59 -16.24 5.90 -15.33
C VAL A 59 -16.86 6.58 -16.56
N GLU A 60 -16.08 7.33 -17.32
CA GLU A 60 -16.51 8.02 -18.53
C GLU A 60 -17.10 7.05 -19.56
N ARG A 61 -16.46 5.89 -19.78
CA ARG A 61 -16.96 4.86 -20.68
C ARG A 61 -18.34 4.32 -20.25
N GLN A 62 -18.59 4.20 -18.96
CA GLN A 62 -19.89 3.76 -18.44
C GLN A 62 -20.97 4.84 -18.55
N LEU A 63 -20.60 6.10 -18.56
CA LEU A 63 -21.50 7.24 -18.57
C LEU A 63 -21.70 7.83 -20.00
N ALA A 64 -20.87 7.46 -20.98
CA ALA A 64 -20.85 8.05 -22.32
C ALA A 64 -22.20 7.98 -23.07
N SER A 65 -23.05 6.99 -22.74
CA SER A 65 -24.40 6.87 -23.33
C SER A 65 -25.48 7.60 -22.53
N ARG A 66 -25.14 8.21 -21.39
CA ARG A 66 -26.10 8.77 -20.42
C ARG A 66 -25.91 10.26 -20.16
N ALA A 67 -24.78 10.83 -20.55
CA ALA A 67 -24.44 12.23 -20.33
C ALA A 67 -23.74 12.80 -21.55
N ASP A 68 -23.95 14.09 -21.81
CA ASP A 68 -23.23 14.83 -22.86
C ASP A 68 -21.80 15.18 -22.42
N ALA A 69 -21.00 15.67 -23.37
CA ALA A 69 -19.60 15.98 -23.12
C ALA A 69 -19.39 17.09 -22.05
N ALA A 70 -20.30 18.05 -21.96
CA ALA A 70 -20.22 19.12 -20.98
C ALA A 70 -20.45 18.61 -19.56
N THR A 71 -21.47 17.77 -19.41
CA THR A 71 -21.81 17.08 -18.15
C THR A 71 -20.67 16.13 -17.70
N LEU A 72 -20.09 15.36 -18.63
CA LEU A 72 -18.93 14.50 -18.35
C LEU A 72 -17.73 15.30 -17.90
N ALA A 73 -17.46 16.46 -18.51
CA ALA A 73 -16.36 17.33 -18.11
C ALA A 73 -16.58 17.93 -16.70
N GLU A 74 -17.81 18.23 -16.32
CA GLU A 74 -18.15 18.69 -14.96
C GLU A 74 -17.98 17.58 -13.94
N MET A 75 -18.49 16.37 -14.21
CA MET A 75 -18.31 15.19 -13.36
C MET A 75 -16.83 14.85 -13.17
N ARG A 76 -16.02 14.99 -14.21
CA ARG A 76 -14.57 14.78 -14.14
C ARG A 76 -13.90 15.74 -13.16
N ARG A 77 -14.22 17.04 -13.27
CA ARG A 77 -13.67 18.05 -12.34
C ARG A 77 -14.03 17.75 -10.88
N GLU A 78 -15.27 17.34 -10.65
CA GLU A 78 -15.73 16.99 -9.30
C GLU A 78 -15.06 15.71 -8.78
N PHE A 79 -14.90 14.71 -9.63
CA PHE A 79 -14.16 13.50 -9.31
C PHE A 79 -12.68 13.81 -8.96
N GLU A 80 -11.99 14.60 -9.79
CA GLU A 80 -10.59 14.99 -9.55
C GLU A 80 -10.45 15.80 -8.24
N ARG A 81 -11.40 16.68 -7.92
CA ARG A 81 -11.45 17.40 -6.65
C ARG A 81 -11.62 16.45 -5.47
N SER A 82 -12.60 15.55 -5.54
CA SER A 82 -12.87 14.57 -4.49
C SER A 82 -11.65 13.67 -4.21
N VAL A 83 -10.94 13.23 -5.26
CA VAL A 83 -9.70 12.45 -5.11
C VAL A 83 -8.59 13.30 -4.49
N ALA A 84 -8.47 14.57 -4.86
CA ALA A 84 -7.46 15.46 -4.28
C ALA A 84 -7.71 15.71 -2.79
N ASP A 85 -8.96 15.95 -2.40
CA ASP A 85 -9.37 16.19 -1.01
C ASP A 85 -9.11 14.93 -0.16
N LEU A 86 -9.58 13.77 -0.62
CA LEU A 86 -9.34 12.49 0.05
C LEU A 86 -7.85 12.21 0.22
N THR A 87 -7.07 12.41 -0.84
CA THR A 87 -5.63 12.17 -0.79
C THR A 87 -4.95 13.15 0.16
N GLY A 88 -5.36 14.42 0.16
CA GLY A 88 -4.85 15.44 1.08
C GLY A 88 -5.09 15.07 2.54
N ASP A 89 -6.28 14.60 2.86
CA ASP A 89 -6.64 14.20 4.23
C ASP A 89 -5.88 12.92 4.67
N VAL A 90 -5.72 11.96 3.77
CA VAL A 90 -4.90 10.77 4.06
C VAL A 90 -3.45 11.18 4.32
N MET A 91 -2.87 12.05 3.47
CA MET A 91 -1.47 12.48 3.61
C MET A 91 -1.21 13.25 4.91
N LYS A 92 -2.17 14.05 5.39
CA LYS A 92 -2.06 14.72 6.71
C LYS A 92 -1.90 13.73 7.86
N ASN A 93 -2.47 12.54 7.75
CA ASN A 93 -2.44 11.53 8.80
C ASN A 93 -1.25 10.56 8.70
N VAL A 94 -0.56 10.50 7.56
CA VAL A 94 0.59 9.61 7.35
C VAL A 94 1.67 9.77 8.44
N PRO A 95 2.11 10.98 8.83
CA PRO A 95 3.11 11.13 9.89
C PRO A 95 2.68 10.49 11.21
N ALA A 96 1.42 10.65 11.61
CA ALA A 96 0.91 10.05 12.83
C ALA A 96 0.88 8.51 12.76
N VAL A 97 0.62 7.95 11.57
CA VAL A 97 0.70 6.49 11.35
C VAL A 97 2.14 6.01 11.52
N TYR A 98 3.11 6.64 10.86
CA TYR A 98 4.52 6.27 10.99
C TYR A 98 5.01 6.38 12.43
N ALA A 99 4.70 7.48 13.13
CA ALA A 99 5.11 7.69 14.50
C ALA A 99 4.49 6.70 15.52
N ARG A 100 3.42 5.99 15.17
CA ARG A 100 2.90 4.87 15.98
C ARG A 100 3.65 3.57 15.80
N HIS A 101 4.32 3.39 14.67
CA HIS A 101 4.99 2.14 14.32
C HIS A 101 6.51 2.20 14.47
N PHE A 102 7.09 3.40 14.40
CA PHE A 102 8.53 3.62 14.41
C PHE A 102 8.92 4.65 15.47
N SER A 103 10.02 4.40 16.14
CA SER A 103 10.65 5.36 17.05
C SER A 103 11.22 6.56 16.27
N ALA A 104 11.47 7.68 16.96
CA ALA A 104 12.10 8.85 16.36
C ALA A 104 13.47 8.52 15.73
N GLN A 105 14.23 7.59 16.32
CA GLN A 105 15.53 7.20 15.79
C GLN A 105 15.38 6.39 14.49
N GLU A 106 14.50 5.42 14.44
CA GLU A 106 14.24 4.63 13.22
C GLU A 106 13.76 5.52 12.06
N LEU A 107 12.92 6.52 12.37
CA LEU A 107 12.47 7.49 11.37
C LEU A 107 13.63 8.34 10.84
N ARG A 108 14.59 8.77 11.70
CA ARG A 108 15.79 9.48 11.28
C ARG A 108 16.70 8.61 10.43
N ASP A 109 16.82 7.32 10.75
CA ASP A 109 17.61 6.38 9.95
C ASP A 109 17.00 6.19 8.56
N MET A 110 15.67 6.10 8.45
CA MET A 110 14.96 6.11 7.15
C MET A 110 15.20 7.41 6.38
N ILE A 111 15.13 8.57 7.04
CA ILE A 111 15.42 9.87 6.43
C ILE A 111 16.85 9.88 5.88
N ALA A 112 17.82 9.45 6.68
CA ALA A 112 19.22 9.38 6.26
C ALA A 112 19.40 8.46 5.04
N PHE A 113 18.73 7.31 5.02
CA PHE A 113 18.73 6.41 3.88
C PHE A 113 18.15 7.08 2.63
N TYR A 114 16.95 7.66 2.69
CA TYR A 114 16.31 8.28 1.52
C TYR A 114 17.03 9.55 1.03
N LYS A 115 17.79 10.24 1.89
CA LYS A 115 18.69 11.34 1.50
C LYS A 115 20.01 10.86 0.88
N SER A 116 20.35 9.57 1.00
CA SER A 116 21.52 9.00 0.33
C SER A 116 21.31 8.86 -1.18
N PRO A 117 22.41 8.82 -2.00
CA PRO A 117 22.27 8.64 -3.45
C PRO A 117 21.46 7.40 -3.85
N THR A 118 21.66 6.29 -3.16
CA THR A 118 20.93 5.03 -3.42
C THR A 118 19.48 5.13 -3.00
N GLY A 119 19.19 5.70 -1.83
CA GLY A 119 17.84 5.88 -1.32
C GLY A 119 17.01 6.83 -2.19
N ALA A 120 17.57 7.97 -2.57
CA ALA A 120 16.94 8.91 -3.49
C ALA A 120 16.65 8.26 -4.85
N ARG A 121 17.62 7.49 -5.39
CA ARG A 121 17.41 6.74 -6.63
C ARG A 121 16.31 5.68 -6.49
N SER A 122 16.26 4.97 -5.37
CA SER A 122 15.22 3.95 -5.16
C SER A 122 13.82 4.54 -5.15
N LEU A 123 13.62 5.70 -4.50
CA LEU A 123 12.33 6.42 -4.57
C LEU A 123 11.95 6.79 -6.01
N LYS A 124 12.89 7.32 -6.77
CA LYS A 124 12.68 7.76 -8.15
C LYS A 124 12.36 6.60 -9.10
N GLU A 125 13.07 5.47 -8.97
CA GLU A 125 12.93 4.33 -9.88
C GLU A 125 11.80 3.38 -9.50
N MET A 126 11.33 3.40 -8.24
CA MET A 126 10.30 2.48 -7.76
C MET A 126 9.02 2.46 -8.61
N PRO A 127 8.50 3.61 -9.10
CA PRO A 127 7.35 3.61 -9.98
C PRO A 127 7.56 2.82 -11.27
N ALA A 128 8.71 2.99 -11.92
CA ALA A 128 9.06 2.26 -13.14
C ALA A 128 9.17 0.75 -12.85
N VAL A 129 9.84 0.38 -11.77
CA VAL A 129 9.95 -1.01 -11.32
C VAL A 129 8.56 -1.64 -11.11
N LEU A 130 7.63 -0.93 -10.49
CA LEU A 130 6.27 -1.44 -10.28
C LEU A 130 5.51 -1.62 -11.60
N VAL A 131 5.71 -0.72 -12.56
CA VAL A 131 5.13 -0.85 -13.91
C VAL A 131 5.69 -2.08 -14.61
N ASP A 132 7.00 -2.26 -14.62
CA ASP A 132 7.66 -3.40 -15.24
C ASP A 132 7.21 -4.73 -14.62
N VAL A 133 7.16 -4.80 -13.28
CA VAL A 133 6.62 -5.98 -12.56
C VAL A 133 5.17 -6.24 -12.94
N SER A 134 4.35 -5.20 -13.06
CA SER A 134 2.94 -5.36 -13.46
C SER A 134 2.80 -5.91 -14.88
N GLN A 135 3.66 -5.47 -15.80
CA GLN A 135 3.69 -5.97 -17.17
C GLN A 135 4.12 -7.45 -17.25
N GLU A 136 5.04 -7.87 -16.40
CA GLU A 136 5.46 -9.28 -16.28
C GLU A 136 4.35 -10.17 -15.69
N ILE A 137 3.58 -9.65 -14.76
CA ILE A 137 2.52 -10.40 -14.08
C ILE A 137 1.26 -10.53 -14.96
N ALA A 138 0.90 -9.49 -15.72
CA ALA A 138 -0.35 -9.42 -16.47
C ALA A 138 -0.59 -10.65 -17.39
N PRO A 139 0.35 -11.09 -18.24
CA PRO A 139 0.15 -12.28 -19.11
C PRO A 139 0.02 -13.57 -18.29
N ARG A 140 0.72 -13.68 -17.15
CA ARG A 140 0.63 -14.86 -16.28
C ARG A 140 -0.73 -14.94 -15.58
N MET A 141 -1.28 -13.80 -15.16
CA MET A 141 -2.64 -13.73 -14.61
C MET A 141 -3.69 -14.15 -15.63
N GLN A 142 -3.53 -13.73 -16.90
CA GLN A 142 -4.44 -14.11 -17.97
C GLN A 142 -4.38 -15.61 -18.27
N SER A 143 -3.17 -16.19 -18.32
CA SER A 143 -2.99 -17.63 -18.48
C SER A 143 -3.62 -18.41 -17.31
N MET A 144 -3.34 -17.98 -16.08
CA MET A 144 -3.92 -18.59 -14.88
C MET A 144 -5.46 -18.55 -14.90
N GLN A 145 -6.05 -17.42 -15.32
CA GLN A 145 -7.50 -17.29 -15.45
C GLN A 145 -8.08 -18.29 -16.46
N THR A 146 -7.42 -18.46 -17.61
CA THR A 146 -7.82 -19.42 -18.65
C THR A 146 -7.75 -20.85 -18.13
N ASP A 147 -6.65 -21.22 -17.49
CA ASP A 147 -6.44 -22.55 -16.91
C ASP A 147 -7.46 -22.84 -15.78
N LEU A 148 -7.73 -21.84 -14.93
CA LEU A 148 -8.71 -21.95 -13.86
C LEU A 148 -10.13 -22.20 -14.43
N ASN A 149 -10.53 -21.44 -15.43
CA ASN A 149 -11.83 -21.62 -16.08
C ASN A 149 -11.96 -23.03 -16.68
N ALA A 150 -10.93 -23.51 -17.39
CA ALA A 150 -10.93 -24.87 -17.94
C ALA A 150 -11.05 -25.94 -16.84
N ARG A 151 -10.42 -25.77 -15.70
CA ARG A 151 -10.52 -26.69 -14.55
C ARG A 151 -11.91 -26.64 -13.92
N ILE A 152 -12.48 -25.45 -13.76
CA ILE A 152 -13.84 -25.26 -13.24
C ILE A 152 -14.83 -25.96 -14.16
N ASP A 153 -14.72 -25.76 -15.47
CA ASP A 153 -15.59 -26.41 -16.46
C ASP A 153 -15.49 -27.97 -16.43
N ALA A 154 -14.26 -28.46 -16.21
CA ALA A 154 -14.07 -29.91 -16.05
C ALA A 154 -14.75 -30.44 -14.78
N ILE A 155 -14.65 -29.75 -13.68
CA ILE A 155 -15.30 -30.08 -12.40
C ILE A 155 -16.84 -30.04 -12.59
N MET A 156 -17.35 -28.98 -13.20
CA MET A 156 -18.80 -28.83 -13.45
C MET A 156 -19.33 -29.97 -14.28
N ARG A 157 -18.64 -30.38 -15.36
CA ARG A 157 -19.04 -31.56 -16.19
C ARG A 157 -19.05 -32.86 -15.38
N THR A 158 -18.05 -33.08 -14.53
CA THR A 158 -17.96 -34.27 -13.67
C THR A 158 -19.14 -34.39 -12.71
N HIS A 159 -19.66 -33.25 -12.24
CA HIS A 159 -20.80 -33.20 -11.32
C HIS A 159 -22.16 -32.99 -12.02
N GLY A 160 -22.21 -33.09 -13.36
CA GLY A 160 -23.48 -33.01 -14.11
C GLY A 160 -24.03 -31.59 -14.29
N TYR A 161 -23.25 -30.53 -14.01
CA TYR A 161 -23.65 -29.13 -14.20
C TYR A 161 -23.18 -28.52 -15.54
N GLY A 162 -22.54 -29.29 -16.41
CA GLY A 162 -22.12 -28.84 -17.73
C GLY A 162 -23.20 -29.13 -18.79
N LYS A 163 -23.49 -28.09 -19.66
CA LYS A 163 -24.23 -28.35 -20.92
C LYS A 163 -23.35 -29.08 -21.91
#